data_044320d48b64e13063b390a4aab11fea
#
_entry.id   044320d48b64e13063b390a4aab11fea
#
_cell.length_a   1.000
_cell.length_b   1.000
_cell.length_c   1.000
_cell.angle_alpha   90.00
_cell.angle_beta   90.00
_cell.angle_gamma   90.00
#
_symmetry.space_group_name_H-M   'P 1'
#
loop_
_entity.id
_entity.type
_entity.pdbx_description
1 polymer ?
#
loop_
_entity_poly.entity_id
_entity_poly.type
_entity_poly.pdbx_seq_one_letter_code
_entity_poly.pdbx_strand_id
1 'polypeptide(L)'
;NKKTLCKEIIPDQIWSLEQIQGLYYVAVPIRMTIIKVENGLMIFNPLPPTKELINEINKLIIIHGPVKSIVLPTASGLEHKIGLPALSRIFYDSDIWLCPGQWSFPINLPLDFLGIPSSRTKILFENGTPYQHLMKWSSLGPINLGLGRFQEASCFHIPSGTLIVTDAIVGIKSKPPEIFDYDPTPLLFHSRERGDEPLIDSIENRIKGWARLVLFSSFLRPGKLNIPPLSYVIKYSFKKELR
;
A
#
# COMPACT_ATOMS: atom_id res chain seq x y z
N ASN A 1 -17.37 5.81 -0.62
CA ASN A 1 -16.96 4.50 -1.16
C ASN A 1 -15.71 4.68 -2.02
N LYS A 2 -14.56 4.24 -1.53
CA LYS A 2 -13.34 4.23 -2.34
C LYS A 2 -13.46 3.14 -3.39
N LYS A 3 -13.22 3.50 -4.64
CA LYS A 3 -13.19 2.56 -5.76
C LYS A 3 -11.99 1.63 -5.67
N THR A 4 -12.16 0.41 -6.15
CA THR A 4 -11.11 -0.60 -6.26
C THR A 4 -11.03 -1.07 -7.71
N LEU A 5 -9.88 -0.88 -8.34
CA LEU A 5 -9.60 -1.40 -9.67
C LEU A 5 -8.94 -2.77 -9.54
N CYS A 6 -9.60 -3.82 -10.01
CA CYS A 6 -9.05 -5.17 -10.05
C CYS A 6 -8.60 -5.50 -11.48
N LYS A 7 -7.37 -6.00 -11.62
CA LYS A 7 -6.81 -6.47 -12.90
C LYS A 7 -6.14 -7.81 -12.73
N GLU A 8 -6.40 -8.71 -13.64
CA GLU A 8 -5.61 -9.92 -13.77
C GLU A 8 -4.28 -9.58 -14.46
N ILE A 9 -3.16 -9.84 -13.79
CA ILE A 9 -1.81 -9.54 -14.27
C ILE A 9 -1.21 -10.76 -14.96
N ILE A 10 -1.33 -11.92 -14.33
CA ILE A 10 -0.95 -13.22 -14.89
C ILE A 10 -2.20 -14.09 -14.86
N PRO A 11 -2.63 -14.61 -16.00
CA PRO A 11 -3.84 -15.41 -16.10
C PRO A 11 -3.89 -16.55 -15.07
N ASP A 12 -4.99 -16.57 -14.31
CA ASP A 12 -5.28 -17.59 -13.29
C ASP A 12 -4.23 -17.72 -12.15
N GLN A 13 -3.32 -16.73 -11.99
CA GLN A 13 -2.24 -16.79 -11.01
C GLN A 13 -2.06 -15.52 -10.17
N ILE A 14 -2.09 -14.33 -10.78
CA ILE A 14 -1.77 -13.07 -10.09
C ILE A 14 -2.75 -11.98 -10.50
N TRP A 15 -3.32 -11.31 -9.50
CA TRP A 15 -4.22 -10.16 -9.66
C TRP A 15 -3.68 -8.95 -8.89
N SER A 16 -3.86 -7.76 -9.43
CA SER A 16 -3.62 -6.51 -8.73
C SER A 16 -4.93 -5.83 -8.39
N LEU A 17 -5.06 -5.33 -7.15
CA LEU A 17 -6.17 -4.50 -6.71
C LEU A 17 -5.61 -3.15 -6.30
N GLU A 18 -6.12 -2.09 -6.91
CA GLU A 18 -5.63 -0.73 -6.69
C GLU A 18 -6.71 0.14 -6.05
N GLN A 19 -6.28 1.02 -5.14
CA GLN A 19 -7.10 2.08 -4.53
C GLN A 19 -6.32 3.39 -4.52
N ILE A 20 -7.03 4.52 -4.57
CA ILE A 20 -6.44 5.82 -4.28
C ILE A 20 -6.49 6.02 -2.77
N GLN A 21 -5.32 6.25 -2.15
CA GLN A 21 -5.22 6.56 -0.73
C GLN A 21 -4.49 7.89 -0.54
N GLY A 22 -4.98 8.68 0.41
CA GLY A 22 -4.36 9.95 0.75
C GLY A 22 -5.25 10.83 1.59
N LEU A 23 -4.70 11.99 1.92
CA LEU A 23 -5.38 13.07 2.62
C LEU A 23 -5.57 14.24 1.64
N TYR A 24 -6.83 14.67 1.46
CA TYR A 24 -7.19 15.74 0.53
C TYR A 24 -6.66 15.46 -0.89
N TYR A 25 -5.78 16.30 -1.39
CA TYR A 25 -5.25 16.25 -2.74
C TYR A 25 -3.89 15.53 -2.84
N VAL A 26 -3.27 15.23 -1.70
CA VAL A 26 -2.09 14.36 -1.66
C VAL A 26 -2.60 12.91 -1.61
N ALA A 27 -2.90 12.38 -2.78
CA ALA A 27 -3.45 11.05 -2.94
C ALA A 27 -2.61 10.26 -3.95
N VAL A 28 -2.21 9.07 -3.56
CA VAL A 28 -1.38 8.18 -4.37
C VAL A 28 -2.12 6.87 -4.62
N PRO A 29 -1.91 6.23 -5.78
CA PRO A 29 -2.40 4.89 -6.01
C PRO A 29 -1.59 3.90 -5.18
N ILE A 30 -2.27 3.07 -4.42
CA ILE A 30 -1.66 1.96 -3.69
C ILE A 30 -2.19 0.64 -4.22
N ARG A 31 -1.35 -0.39 -4.18
CA ARG A 31 -1.64 -1.67 -4.79
C ARG A 31 -1.49 -2.82 -3.81
N MET A 32 -2.47 -3.70 -3.82
CA MET A 32 -2.42 -5.03 -3.24
C MET A 32 -2.27 -6.05 -4.37
N THR A 33 -1.44 -7.06 -4.16
CA THR A 33 -1.32 -8.19 -5.09
C THR A 33 -1.93 -9.42 -4.46
N ILE A 34 -2.79 -10.12 -5.21
CA ILE A 34 -3.30 -11.43 -4.82
C ILE A 34 -2.61 -12.47 -5.68
N ILE A 35 -2.14 -13.53 -5.04
CA ILE A 35 -1.39 -14.60 -5.68
C ILE A 35 -2.07 -15.91 -5.35
N LYS A 36 -2.34 -16.72 -6.38
CA LYS A 36 -2.84 -18.08 -6.20
C LYS A 36 -1.75 -18.95 -5.57
N VAL A 37 -2.13 -19.64 -4.53
CA VAL A 37 -1.28 -20.60 -3.83
C VAL A 37 -2.00 -21.94 -3.72
N GLU A 38 -1.36 -22.94 -3.14
CA GLU A 38 -2.01 -24.23 -2.92
C GLU A 38 -3.27 -24.06 -2.06
N ASN A 39 -4.39 -24.51 -2.61
CA ASN A 39 -5.70 -24.50 -1.96
C ASN A 39 -6.20 -23.13 -1.49
N GLY A 40 -5.81 -22.04 -2.19
CA GLY A 40 -6.31 -20.72 -1.86
C GLY A 40 -5.48 -19.57 -2.41
N LEU A 41 -5.52 -18.46 -1.68
CA LEU A 41 -4.96 -17.18 -2.08
C LEU A 41 -4.00 -16.64 -1.02
N MET A 42 -2.94 -15.97 -1.46
CA MET A 42 -2.08 -15.12 -0.64
C MET A 42 -2.32 -13.65 -0.98
N ILE A 43 -2.55 -12.82 0.02
CA ILE A 43 -2.58 -11.37 -0.11
C ILE A 43 -1.19 -10.81 0.20
N PHE A 44 -0.66 -10.00 -0.71
CA PHE A 44 0.60 -9.28 -0.58
C PHE A 44 0.32 -7.77 -0.64
N ASN A 45 0.81 -6.97 0.30
CA ASN A 45 0.48 -5.56 0.49
C ASN A 45 -1.01 -5.31 0.80
N PRO A 46 -1.48 -5.59 2.01
CA PRO A 46 -2.88 -5.42 2.37
C PRO A 46 -3.36 -3.98 2.19
N LEU A 47 -4.56 -3.81 1.65
CA LEU A 47 -5.25 -2.53 1.50
C LEU A 47 -6.36 -2.38 2.55
N PRO A 48 -6.81 -1.15 2.85
CA PRO A 48 -8.01 -0.94 3.67
C PRO A 48 -9.23 -1.65 3.08
N PRO A 49 -9.94 -2.49 3.85
CA PRO A 49 -11.04 -3.32 3.34
C PRO A 49 -12.31 -2.49 3.12
N THR A 50 -12.44 -1.94 1.93
CA THR A 50 -13.71 -1.37 1.45
C THR A 50 -14.66 -2.49 1.02
N LYS A 51 -15.97 -2.20 0.96
CA LYS A 51 -16.96 -3.18 0.45
C LYS A 51 -16.59 -3.68 -0.95
N GLU A 52 -16.13 -2.78 -1.81
CA GLU A 52 -15.75 -3.12 -3.18
C GLU A 52 -14.51 -4.02 -3.21
N LEU A 53 -13.47 -3.71 -2.41
CA LEU A 53 -12.29 -4.57 -2.28
C LEU A 53 -12.66 -5.98 -1.84
N ILE A 54 -13.49 -6.10 -0.81
CA ILE A 54 -13.92 -7.41 -0.29
C ILE A 54 -14.74 -8.17 -1.33
N ASN A 55 -15.60 -7.49 -2.09
CA ASN A 55 -16.34 -8.14 -3.17
C ASN A 55 -15.41 -8.70 -4.25
N GLU A 56 -14.37 -7.96 -4.64
CA GLU A 56 -13.38 -8.46 -5.63
C GLU A 56 -12.61 -9.66 -5.07
N ILE A 57 -12.17 -9.61 -3.81
CA ILE A 57 -11.50 -10.76 -3.19
C ILE A 57 -12.45 -11.98 -3.11
N ASN A 58 -13.71 -11.77 -2.75
CA ASN A 58 -14.69 -12.86 -2.66
C ASN A 58 -14.94 -13.55 -4.02
N LYS A 59 -14.93 -12.82 -5.13
CA LYS A 59 -14.99 -13.41 -6.48
C LYS A 59 -13.83 -14.39 -6.70
N LEU A 60 -12.63 -14.01 -6.29
CA LEU A 60 -11.44 -14.86 -6.40
C LEU A 60 -11.50 -16.05 -5.44
N ILE A 61 -12.03 -15.86 -4.22
CA ILE A 61 -12.21 -16.94 -3.23
C ILE A 61 -13.14 -18.03 -3.76
N ILE A 62 -14.22 -17.66 -4.44
CA ILE A 62 -15.19 -18.63 -5.01
C ILE A 62 -14.49 -19.56 -6.01
N ILE A 63 -13.52 -19.05 -6.77
CA ILE A 63 -12.86 -19.80 -7.84
C ILE A 63 -11.63 -20.55 -7.31
N HIS A 64 -10.82 -19.91 -6.45
CA HIS A 64 -9.49 -20.38 -6.10
C HIS A 64 -9.35 -20.85 -4.64
N GLY A 65 -10.40 -20.72 -3.85
CA GLY A 65 -10.39 -21.07 -2.42
C GLY A 65 -10.04 -19.90 -1.49
N PRO A 66 -9.99 -20.13 -0.18
CA PRO A 66 -9.91 -19.08 0.84
C PRO A 66 -8.56 -18.35 0.85
N VAL A 67 -8.53 -17.17 1.49
CA VAL A 67 -7.28 -16.47 1.81
C VAL A 67 -6.54 -17.30 2.87
N LYS A 68 -5.38 -17.82 2.52
CA LYS A 68 -4.51 -18.63 3.38
C LYS A 68 -3.48 -17.81 4.14
N SER A 69 -3.04 -16.71 3.54
CA SER A 69 -2.05 -15.84 4.16
C SER A 69 -2.17 -14.39 3.73
N ILE A 70 -1.78 -13.49 4.65
CA ILE A 70 -1.67 -12.05 4.40
C ILE A 70 -0.25 -11.66 4.72
N VAL A 71 0.45 -11.08 3.74
CA VAL A 71 1.84 -10.66 3.86
C VAL A 71 1.92 -9.14 3.87
N LEU A 72 2.47 -8.56 4.93
CA LEU A 72 2.91 -7.18 4.99
C LEU A 72 4.42 -7.15 4.74
N PRO A 73 4.87 -6.91 3.50
CA PRO A 73 6.26 -7.09 3.11
C PRO A 73 7.14 -5.87 3.43
N THR A 74 6.59 -4.79 3.92
CA THR A 74 7.32 -3.56 4.26
C THR A 74 7.26 -3.27 5.76
N ALA A 75 8.37 -2.79 6.32
CA ALA A 75 8.44 -2.36 7.71
C ALA A 75 7.96 -0.91 7.91
N SER A 76 8.10 -0.06 6.89
CA SER A 76 7.90 1.39 6.95
C SER A 76 6.58 1.87 6.34
N GLY A 77 5.99 1.16 5.39
CA GLY A 77 4.78 1.58 4.69
C GLY A 77 3.55 1.61 5.59
N LEU A 78 3.12 2.81 5.99
CA LEU A 78 1.92 2.99 6.81
C LEU A 78 0.64 2.63 6.05
N GLU A 79 0.59 2.91 4.76
CA GLU A 79 -0.54 2.72 3.87
C GLU A 79 -1.02 1.27 3.81
N HIS A 80 -0.10 0.32 3.80
CA HIS A 80 -0.41 -1.11 3.84
C HIS A 80 -0.64 -1.62 5.27
N LYS A 81 0.11 -1.08 6.23
CA LYS A 81 -0.02 -1.46 7.64
C LYS A 81 -1.42 -1.14 8.19
N ILE A 82 -2.00 -0.01 7.81
CA ILE A 82 -3.36 0.40 8.24
C ILE A 82 -4.43 -0.60 7.78
N GLY A 83 -4.27 -1.22 6.62
CA GLY A 83 -5.22 -2.21 6.08
C GLY A 83 -5.17 -3.56 6.80
N LEU A 84 -4.01 -3.94 7.31
CA LEU A 84 -3.76 -5.28 7.84
C LEU A 84 -4.66 -5.68 9.01
N PRO A 85 -4.86 -4.87 10.08
CA PRO A 85 -5.69 -5.28 11.22
C PRO A 85 -7.13 -5.59 10.82
N ALA A 86 -7.69 -4.81 9.91
CA ALA A 86 -9.06 -5.00 9.48
C ALA A 86 -9.21 -6.22 8.54
N LEU A 87 -8.27 -6.41 7.59
CA LEU A 87 -8.25 -7.60 6.74
C LEU A 87 -8.00 -8.87 7.55
N SER A 88 -7.14 -8.82 8.56
CA SER A 88 -6.87 -9.98 9.41
C SER A 88 -8.09 -10.43 10.23
N ARG A 89 -9.00 -9.53 10.56
CA ARG A 89 -10.28 -9.89 11.20
C ARG A 89 -11.27 -10.50 10.22
N ILE A 90 -11.28 -10.04 8.97
CA ILE A 90 -12.16 -10.59 7.93
C ILE A 90 -11.70 -12.00 7.53
N PHE A 91 -10.40 -12.18 7.34
CA PHE A 91 -9.78 -13.46 7.00
C PHE A 91 -9.10 -14.08 8.22
N TYR A 92 -9.90 -14.42 9.23
CA TYR A 92 -9.42 -14.81 10.56
C TYR A 92 -8.67 -16.16 10.58
N ASP A 93 -8.84 -17.01 9.57
CA ASP A 93 -8.13 -18.29 9.43
C ASP A 93 -6.80 -18.17 8.67
N SER A 94 -6.45 -16.97 8.18
CA SER A 94 -5.23 -16.76 7.43
C SER A 94 -4.02 -16.56 8.35
N ASP A 95 -2.86 -17.12 7.97
CA ASP A 95 -1.57 -16.78 8.58
C ASP A 95 -1.20 -15.33 8.23
N ILE A 96 -0.54 -14.64 9.15
CA ILE A 96 -0.01 -13.30 8.91
C ILE A 96 1.51 -13.37 8.86
N TRP A 97 2.09 -12.78 7.82
CA TRP A 97 3.54 -12.70 7.64
C TRP A 97 3.97 -11.24 7.58
N LEU A 98 4.89 -10.86 8.45
CA LEU A 98 5.39 -9.49 8.53
C LEU A 98 6.85 -9.42 8.11
N CYS A 99 7.20 -8.36 7.38
CA CYS A 99 8.61 -7.98 7.20
C CYS A 99 9.25 -7.74 8.56
N PRO A 100 10.51 -8.16 8.79
CA PRO A 100 11.24 -7.86 10.01
C PRO A 100 11.33 -6.36 10.30
N GLY A 101 11.54 -6.00 11.58
CA GLY A 101 11.76 -4.62 11.97
C GLY A 101 10.51 -3.73 11.92
N GLN A 102 9.33 -4.32 12.08
CA GLN A 102 8.09 -3.53 12.21
C GLN A 102 8.20 -2.53 13.36
N TRP A 103 7.75 -1.32 13.11
CA TRP A 103 7.72 -0.27 14.13
C TRP A 103 6.41 0.54 14.03
N SER A 104 6.04 1.18 15.14
CA SER A 104 4.93 2.11 15.19
C SER A 104 5.38 3.46 15.73
N PHE A 105 4.87 4.53 15.14
CA PHE A 105 5.16 5.90 15.57
C PHE A 105 4.02 6.45 16.43
N PRO A 106 4.29 7.23 17.47
CA PRO A 106 5.59 7.67 18.00
C PRO A 106 6.24 6.67 18.98
N ILE A 107 5.53 5.64 19.38
CA ILE A 107 5.95 4.63 20.34
C ILE A 107 5.86 3.26 19.68
N ASN A 108 6.88 2.46 19.85
CA ASN A 108 6.85 1.09 19.33
C ASN A 108 5.95 0.21 20.20
N LEU A 109 4.76 -0.10 19.69
CA LEU A 109 3.74 -0.88 20.38
C LEU A 109 3.81 -2.36 19.99
N PRO A 110 3.47 -3.28 20.90
CA PRO A 110 3.27 -4.69 20.55
C PRO A 110 2.20 -4.86 19.47
N LEU A 111 2.33 -5.93 18.67
CA LEU A 111 1.45 -6.18 17.52
C LEU A 111 -0.04 -6.22 17.87
N ASP A 112 -0.39 -6.81 19.00
CA ASP A 112 -1.77 -6.94 19.45
C ASP A 112 -2.41 -5.57 19.71
N PHE A 113 -1.65 -4.59 20.22
CA PHE A 113 -2.10 -3.20 20.37
C PHE A 113 -2.34 -2.50 19.03
N LEU A 114 -1.64 -2.93 17.99
CA LEU A 114 -1.87 -2.47 16.62
C LEU A 114 -3.04 -3.21 15.94
N GLY A 115 -3.67 -4.14 16.65
CA GLY A 115 -4.75 -4.98 16.15
C GLY A 115 -4.28 -6.09 15.21
N ILE A 116 -3.01 -6.46 15.26
CA ILE A 116 -2.41 -7.57 14.51
C ILE A 116 -2.29 -8.76 15.48
N PRO A 117 -3.03 -9.86 15.28
CA PRO A 117 -3.06 -10.97 16.22
C PRO A 117 -1.71 -11.71 16.25
N SER A 118 -0.97 -11.60 17.36
CA SER A 118 0.35 -12.23 17.53
C SER A 118 0.31 -13.75 17.43
N SER A 119 -0.79 -14.38 17.86
CA SER A 119 -0.95 -15.85 17.89
C SER A 119 -0.83 -16.55 16.52
N ARG A 120 -1.06 -15.84 15.42
CA ARG A 120 -0.97 -16.37 14.04
C ARG A 120 -0.06 -15.52 13.16
N THR A 121 0.78 -14.67 13.78
CA THR A 121 1.72 -13.81 13.09
C THR A 121 3.12 -14.41 13.12
N LYS A 122 3.74 -14.46 11.96
CA LYS A 122 5.11 -14.95 11.72
C LYS A 122 5.94 -13.81 11.12
N ILE A 123 7.23 -13.79 11.46
CA ILE A 123 8.18 -12.82 10.89
C ILE A 123 8.91 -13.49 9.74
N LEU A 124 8.87 -12.86 8.55
CA LEU A 124 9.59 -13.34 7.38
C LEU A 124 11.08 -13.47 7.67
N PHE A 125 11.68 -14.53 7.17
CA PHE A 125 13.09 -14.94 7.35
C PHE A 125 13.45 -15.43 8.77
N GLU A 126 12.81 -14.93 9.82
CA GLU A 126 13.01 -15.42 11.19
C GLU A 126 12.23 -16.73 11.43
N ASN A 127 10.99 -16.77 11.01
CA ASN A 127 10.14 -17.97 11.09
C ASN A 127 10.06 -18.73 9.74
N GLY A 128 11.02 -18.50 8.84
CA GLY A 128 10.99 -18.99 7.47
C GLY A 128 10.26 -18.05 6.52
N THR A 129 9.79 -18.55 5.38
CA THR A 129 9.01 -17.81 4.38
C THR A 129 7.89 -18.69 3.84
N PRO A 130 6.72 -18.13 3.49
CA PRO A 130 5.61 -18.94 2.98
C PRO A 130 5.85 -19.41 1.53
N TYR A 131 5.30 -20.56 1.20
CA TYR A 131 5.23 -21.12 -0.16
C TYR A 131 6.59 -21.18 -0.90
N GLN A 132 7.65 -21.68 -0.26
CA GLN A 132 9.02 -21.70 -0.79
C GLN A 132 9.16 -22.47 -2.12
N HIS A 133 8.27 -23.40 -2.40
CA HIS A 133 8.23 -24.14 -3.67
C HIS A 133 7.63 -23.33 -4.83
N LEU A 134 6.80 -22.31 -4.53
CA LEU A 134 6.22 -21.39 -5.51
C LEU A 134 6.96 -20.04 -5.59
N MET A 135 7.65 -19.67 -4.50
CA MET A 135 8.17 -18.31 -4.32
C MET A 135 9.58 -18.31 -3.75
N LYS A 136 10.44 -17.49 -4.35
CA LYS A 136 11.73 -17.14 -3.74
C LYS A 136 11.60 -15.78 -3.07
N TRP A 137 12.07 -15.69 -1.83
CA TRP A 137 11.99 -14.48 -1.03
C TRP A 137 13.37 -13.86 -0.85
N SER A 138 13.43 -12.54 -0.84
CA SER A 138 14.63 -11.75 -0.55
C SER A 138 14.28 -10.54 0.28
N SER A 139 15.22 -10.09 1.12
CA SER A 139 15.06 -8.89 1.93
C SER A 139 16.00 -7.78 1.47
N LEU A 140 15.45 -6.58 1.31
CA LEU A 140 16.22 -5.35 1.10
C LEU A 140 16.20 -4.54 2.39
N GLY A 141 17.37 -4.17 2.88
CA GLY A 141 17.52 -3.44 4.14
C GLY A 141 17.91 -4.32 5.33
N PRO A 142 17.90 -3.77 6.55
CA PRO A 142 17.40 -2.44 6.93
C PRO A 142 18.30 -1.29 6.44
N ILE A 143 17.68 -0.24 5.86
CA ILE A 143 18.35 0.99 5.44
C ILE A 143 17.86 2.12 6.34
N ASN A 144 18.76 2.88 6.94
CA ASN A 144 18.38 4.03 7.76
C ASN A 144 18.12 5.26 6.85
N LEU A 145 16.87 5.71 6.82
CA LEU A 145 16.45 6.88 6.04
C LEU A 145 16.32 8.17 6.87
N GLY A 146 16.75 8.14 8.14
CA GLY A 146 16.67 9.27 9.07
C GLY A 146 15.38 9.33 9.87
N LEU A 147 14.21 9.22 9.27
CA LEU A 147 12.91 9.18 9.95
C LEU A 147 12.45 7.78 10.36
N GLY A 148 13.23 6.77 10.04
CA GLY A 148 12.92 5.37 10.31
C GLY A 148 13.77 4.44 9.48
N ARG A 149 13.58 3.15 9.70
CA ARG A 149 14.27 2.10 8.94
C ARG A 149 13.39 1.66 7.79
N PHE A 150 13.94 1.69 6.59
CA PHE A 150 13.33 1.04 5.44
C PHE A 150 13.79 -0.42 5.39
N GLN A 151 12.84 -1.31 5.33
CA GLN A 151 13.08 -2.72 5.06
C GLN A 151 11.90 -3.27 4.29
N GLU A 152 12.19 -4.04 3.25
CA GLU A 152 11.21 -4.65 2.38
C GLU A 152 11.57 -6.08 2.05
N ALA A 153 10.58 -6.96 2.09
CA ALA A 153 10.67 -8.32 1.59
C ALA A 153 10.09 -8.37 0.17
N SER A 154 10.89 -8.77 -0.79
CA SER A 154 10.46 -9.04 -2.17
C SER A 154 10.17 -10.51 -2.37
N CYS A 155 9.29 -10.80 -3.31
CA CYS A 155 8.85 -12.15 -3.63
C CYS A 155 8.96 -12.38 -5.15
N PHE A 156 9.67 -13.42 -5.56
CA PHE A 156 9.73 -13.86 -6.94
C PHE A 156 8.85 -15.09 -7.14
N HIS A 157 7.75 -14.92 -7.86
CA HIS A 157 6.83 -16.00 -8.20
C HIS A 157 7.41 -16.86 -9.32
N ILE A 158 7.86 -18.09 -8.98
CA ILE A 158 8.61 -18.97 -9.87
C ILE A 158 7.81 -19.37 -11.12
N PRO A 159 6.52 -19.80 -11.02
CA PRO A 159 5.78 -20.27 -12.17
C PRO A 159 5.59 -19.23 -13.28
N SER A 160 5.43 -17.95 -12.92
CA SER A 160 5.22 -16.87 -13.89
C SER A 160 6.46 -16.02 -14.18
N GLY A 161 7.57 -16.24 -13.45
CA GLY A 161 8.77 -15.41 -13.57
C GLY A 161 8.56 -13.97 -13.12
N THR A 162 7.58 -13.71 -12.21
CA THR A 162 7.19 -12.36 -11.81
C THR A 162 7.86 -11.97 -10.50
N LEU A 163 8.57 -10.85 -10.49
CA LEU A 163 9.06 -10.20 -9.26
C LEU A 163 7.98 -9.29 -8.68
N ILE A 164 7.66 -9.47 -7.41
CA ILE A 164 6.67 -8.71 -6.67
C ILE A 164 7.39 -7.93 -5.58
N VAL A 165 7.23 -6.61 -5.60
CA VAL A 165 7.86 -5.63 -4.70
C VAL A 165 6.82 -4.62 -4.21
N THR A 166 7.17 -3.85 -3.19
CA THR A 166 6.37 -2.72 -2.71
C THR A 166 6.96 -1.41 -3.22
N ASP A 167 8.00 -0.92 -2.57
CA ASP A 167 8.62 0.38 -2.81
C ASP A 167 10.07 0.28 -3.35
N ALA A 168 10.66 -0.92 -3.33
CA ALA A 168 12.04 -1.14 -3.79
C ALA A 168 12.24 -0.78 -5.26
N ILE A 169 11.21 -0.97 -6.09
CA ILE A 169 11.21 -0.63 -7.51
C ILE A 169 9.87 -0.01 -7.86
N VAL A 170 9.88 1.24 -8.33
CA VAL A 170 8.68 1.95 -8.76
C VAL A 170 8.75 2.23 -10.25
N GLY A 171 7.80 1.69 -11.00
CA GLY A 171 7.63 1.95 -12.43
C GLY A 171 6.67 3.11 -12.65
N ILE A 172 7.16 4.24 -13.15
CA ILE A 172 6.36 5.43 -13.42
C ILE A 172 6.08 5.52 -14.93
N LYS A 173 4.79 5.48 -15.29
CA LYS A 173 4.35 5.71 -16.67
C LYS A 173 4.09 7.18 -16.92
N SER A 174 4.20 7.63 -18.16
CA SER A 174 3.88 9.01 -18.58
C SER A 174 2.40 9.36 -18.39
N LYS A 175 1.52 8.35 -18.52
CA LYS A 175 0.08 8.50 -18.26
C LYS A 175 -0.25 8.12 -16.81
N PRO A 176 -1.21 8.81 -16.19
CA PRO A 176 -1.67 8.44 -14.86
C PRO A 176 -2.24 7.01 -14.85
N PRO A 177 -2.15 6.29 -13.71
CA PRO A 177 -2.82 5.01 -13.53
C PRO A 177 -4.34 5.12 -13.71
N GLU A 178 -4.96 4.08 -14.29
CA GLU A 178 -6.40 4.04 -14.60
C GLU A 178 -7.31 4.21 -13.38
N ILE A 179 -6.81 3.92 -12.18
CA ILE A 179 -7.59 4.15 -10.94
C ILE A 179 -7.99 5.63 -10.78
N PHE A 180 -7.23 6.57 -11.34
CA PHE A 180 -7.58 8.00 -11.34
C PHE A 180 -8.72 8.35 -12.31
N ASP A 181 -9.18 7.44 -13.16
CA ASP A 181 -10.38 7.66 -13.96
C ASP A 181 -11.65 7.66 -13.10
N TYR A 182 -11.62 7.01 -11.94
CA TYR A 182 -12.72 7.05 -10.97
C TYR A 182 -12.74 8.33 -10.14
N ASP A 183 -11.57 8.92 -9.88
CA ASP A 183 -11.45 10.20 -9.18
C ASP A 183 -10.19 10.95 -9.65
N PRO A 184 -10.32 11.82 -10.68
CA PRO A 184 -9.21 12.61 -11.18
C PRO A 184 -8.87 13.83 -10.31
N THR A 185 -9.66 14.12 -9.26
CA THR A 185 -9.52 15.33 -8.44
C THR A 185 -8.10 15.59 -7.96
N PRO A 186 -7.33 14.61 -7.45
CA PRO A 186 -5.95 14.83 -7.05
C PRO A 186 -5.05 15.30 -8.21
N LEU A 187 -5.23 14.74 -9.39
CA LEU A 187 -4.47 15.14 -10.59
C LEU A 187 -4.82 16.57 -10.99
N LEU A 188 -6.10 16.89 -11.04
CA LEU A 188 -6.58 18.22 -11.45
C LEU A 188 -6.15 19.29 -10.45
N PHE A 189 -6.10 18.95 -9.16
CA PHE A 189 -5.56 19.85 -8.15
C PHE A 189 -4.10 20.20 -8.41
N HIS A 190 -3.26 19.20 -8.69
CA HIS A 190 -1.84 19.40 -8.96
C HIS A 190 -1.54 19.98 -10.35
N SER A 191 -2.50 19.99 -11.27
CA SER A 191 -2.32 20.58 -12.60
C SER A 191 -2.32 22.10 -12.58
N ARG A 192 -2.95 22.74 -11.58
CA ARG A 192 -3.12 24.20 -11.48
C ARG A 192 -1.79 24.89 -11.20
N GLU A 193 -1.65 26.12 -11.70
CA GLU A 193 -0.52 27.01 -11.35
C GLU A 193 -0.81 27.75 -10.04
N ARG A 194 -2.05 28.10 -9.81
CA ARG A 194 -2.50 28.86 -8.64
C ARG A 194 -3.67 28.16 -7.94
N GLY A 195 -3.76 28.33 -6.63
CA GLY A 195 -4.78 27.67 -5.81
C GLY A 195 -6.22 28.14 -6.11
N ASP A 196 -6.39 29.33 -6.67
CA ASP A 196 -7.67 29.94 -7.04
C ASP A 196 -8.18 29.54 -8.44
N GLU A 197 -7.37 28.84 -9.23
CA GLU A 197 -7.78 28.37 -10.56
C GLU A 197 -8.84 27.25 -10.45
N PRO A 198 -9.82 27.22 -11.38
CA PRO A 198 -10.80 26.14 -11.40
C PRO A 198 -10.16 24.79 -11.73
N LEU A 199 -10.77 23.70 -11.25
CA LEU A 199 -10.42 22.35 -11.65
C LEU A 199 -11.02 22.05 -13.02
N ILE A 200 -10.19 22.00 -14.06
CA ILE A 200 -10.61 21.70 -15.43
C ILE A 200 -10.16 20.28 -15.77
N ASP A 201 -11.13 19.39 -15.99
CA ASP A 201 -10.84 18.01 -16.38
C ASP A 201 -10.53 17.92 -17.86
N SER A 202 -9.26 17.73 -18.18
CA SER A 202 -8.76 17.45 -19.52
C SER A 202 -7.62 16.44 -19.44
N ILE A 203 -7.35 15.74 -20.54
CA ILE A 203 -6.25 14.79 -20.65
C ILE A 203 -4.91 15.48 -20.32
N GLU A 204 -4.72 16.70 -20.80
CA GLU A 204 -3.51 17.48 -20.54
C GLU A 204 -3.34 17.79 -19.05
N ASN A 205 -4.41 18.24 -18.39
CA ASN A 205 -4.37 18.54 -16.96
C ASN A 205 -4.18 17.28 -16.11
N ARG A 206 -4.79 16.16 -16.50
CA ARG A 206 -4.54 14.87 -15.83
C ARG A 206 -3.08 14.44 -15.94
N ILE A 207 -2.46 14.52 -17.13
CA ILE A 207 -1.05 14.19 -17.35
C ILE A 207 -0.13 15.16 -16.61
N LYS A 208 -0.39 16.46 -16.68
CA LYS A 208 0.37 17.50 -15.97
C LYS A 208 0.32 17.30 -14.45
N GLY A 209 -0.89 17.05 -13.93
CA GLY A 209 -1.07 16.78 -12.50
C GLY A 209 -0.39 15.50 -12.04
N TRP A 210 -0.43 14.45 -12.86
CA TRP A 210 0.28 13.21 -12.59
C TRP A 210 1.80 13.43 -12.51
N ALA A 211 2.38 14.12 -13.49
CA ALA A 211 3.80 14.42 -13.48
C ALA A 211 4.22 15.21 -12.22
N ARG A 212 3.43 16.19 -11.79
CA ARG A 212 3.68 16.96 -10.57
C ARG A 212 3.52 16.14 -9.29
N LEU A 213 2.49 15.29 -9.22
CA LEU A 213 2.27 14.39 -8.10
C LEU A 213 3.44 13.41 -7.93
N VAL A 214 3.94 12.85 -9.04
CA VAL A 214 5.11 11.97 -9.06
C VAL A 214 6.37 12.72 -8.61
N LEU A 215 6.60 13.92 -9.13
CA LEU A 215 7.73 14.75 -8.70
C LEU A 215 7.65 15.04 -7.20
N PHE A 216 6.50 15.44 -6.70
CA PHE A 216 6.29 15.70 -5.28
C PHE A 216 6.61 14.48 -4.43
N SER A 217 6.06 13.30 -4.77
CA SER A 217 6.28 12.07 -4.00
C SER A 217 7.72 11.55 -4.08
N SER A 218 8.40 11.74 -5.23
CA SER A 218 9.77 11.24 -5.45
C SER A 218 10.85 12.12 -4.86
N PHE A 219 10.63 13.44 -4.79
CA PHE A 219 11.62 14.41 -4.33
C PHE A 219 11.37 14.94 -2.92
N LEU A 220 10.30 14.51 -2.26
CA LEU A 220 10.09 14.82 -0.86
C LEU A 220 11.18 14.13 -0.04
N ARG A 221 12.19 14.92 0.39
CA ARG A 221 13.24 14.42 1.27
C ARG A 221 12.86 14.68 2.72
N PRO A 222 12.47 13.63 3.48
CA PRO A 222 12.06 13.77 4.88
C PRO A 222 13.11 14.50 5.74
N GLY A 223 14.41 14.29 5.50
CA GLY A 223 15.48 14.92 6.25
C GLY A 223 15.65 16.43 6.02
N LYS A 224 14.94 17.02 5.04
CA LYS A 224 14.90 18.48 4.81
C LYS A 224 13.54 19.10 5.21
N LEU A 225 12.56 18.28 5.59
CA LEU A 225 11.32 18.78 6.15
C LEU A 225 11.58 19.27 7.57
N ASN A 226 11.44 20.56 7.74
CA ASN A 226 11.43 21.16 9.07
C ASN A 226 10.06 20.83 9.71
N ILE A 227 9.96 19.62 10.29
CA ILE A 227 8.71 19.17 10.94
C ILE A 227 8.60 19.93 12.25
N PRO A 228 7.64 20.86 12.36
CA PRO A 228 7.46 21.60 13.62
C PRO A 228 7.13 20.61 14.76
N PRO A 229 7.46 20.96 16.01
CA PRO A 229 7.12 20.14 17.18
C PRO A 229 5.65 19.74 17.17
N LEU A 230 5.33 18.51 17.59
CA LEU A 230 3.96 18.00 17.63
C LEU A 230 2.98 18.94 18.35
N SER A 231 3.44 19.61 19.38
CA SER A 231 2.67 20.65 20.10
C SER A 231 2.26 21.84 19.22
N TYR A 232 3.12 22.21 18.27
CA TYR A 232 2.82 23.27 17.30
C TYR A 232 1.79 22.79 16.28
N VAL A 233 1.95 21.57 15.77
CA VAL A 233 0.99 20.96 14.82
C VAL A 233 -0.40 20.84 15.45
N ILE A 234 -0.47 20.34 16.69
CA ILE A 234 -1.74 20.23 17.43
C ILE A 234 -2.38 21.61 17.62
N LYS A 235 -1.60 22.61 18.07
CA LYS A 235 -2.10 23.97 18.31
C LYS A 235 -2.67 24.63 17.05
N TYR A 236 -2.07 24.38 15.88
CA TYR A 236 -2.52 24.95 14.61
C TYR A 236 -3.63 24.14 13.92
N SER A 237 -3.69 22.82 14.11
CA SER A 237 -4.76 21.96 13.57
C SER A 237 -6.15 22.28 14.16
N PHE A 238 -6.18 22.92 15.32
CA PHE A 238 -7.43 23.34 15.99
C PHE A 238 -7.80 24.81 15.78
N LYS A 239 -7.00 25.59 15.03
CA LYS A 239 -7.42 26.94 14.65
C LYS A 239 -8.52 26.90 13.59
N LYS A 240 -9.63 27.61 13.86
CA LYS A 240 -10.81 27.70 13.00
C LYS A 240 -10.56 28.21 11.56
N GLU A 241 -9.40 28.82 11.33
CA GLU A 241 -8.99 29.39 10.02
C GLU A 241 -8.44 28.37 9.02
N LEU A 242 -8.33 27.12 9.43
CA LEU A 242 -7.84 26.01 8.58
C LEU A 242 -8.94 24.95 8.28
N ARG A 243 -10.21 25.32 8.51
CA ARG A 243 -11.36 24.47 8.16
C ARG A 243 -12.01 24.88 6.85
#